data_bd8e43b804bb75faaf0a587699b28a75
#
_entry.id   bd8e43b804bb75faaf0a587699b28a75
#
_cell.length_a   1.000
_cell.length_b   1.000
_cell.length_c   1.000
_cell.angle_alpha   90.00
_cell.angle_beta   90.00
_cell.angle_gamma   90.00
#
_symmetry.space_group_name_H-M   'P 1'
#
loop_
_entity.id
_entity.type
_entity.pdbx_description
1 polymer ?
#
loop_
_entity_poly.entity_id
_entity_poly.type
_entity_poly.pdbx_seq_one_letter_code
_entity_poly.pdbx_strand_id
1 'polypeptide(L)'
;MRIVIAGAGKLGFSIAQLLAEDQFDVVVVEIDHKRKDVIQNTLDVLAIEGNSCNPTTFADPDISASDVLIACTDSDEVNMVTCLMAKNHGIKHTVARIRNVDYAIHSPETVSYTHLRAHETGRNL
;
A
#
# COMPACT_ATOMS: atom_id res chain seq x y z
N MET A 1 -7.54 9.02 -11.01
CA MET A 1 -6.33 8.30 -10.53
C MET A 1 -6.74 7.19 -9.60
N ARG A 2 -6.25 6.00 -9.83
CA ARG A 2 -6.51 4.85 -8.96
C ARG A 2 -5.29 4.57 -8.10
N ILE A 3 -5.53 4.40 -6.81
CA ILE A 3 -4.48 4.15 -5.81
C ILE A 3 -4.78 2.83 -5.10
N VAL A 4 -3.81 1.93 -5.11
CA VAL A 4 -3.89 0.69 -4.34
C VAL A 4 -3.19 0.89 -3.00
N ILE A 5 -3.85 0.48 -1.94
CA ILE A 5 -3.26 0.44 -0.60
C ILE A 5 -3.15 -1.02 -0.18
N ALA A 6 -1.95 -1.48 0.10
CA ALA A 6 -1.71 -2.81 0.63
C ALA A 6 -1.58 -2.72 2.15
N GLY A 7 -2.55 -3.29 2.83
CA GLY A 7 -2.66 -3.26 4.29
C GLY A 7 -3.77 -2.34 4.78
N ALA A 8 -4.69 -2.89 5.56
CA ALA A 8 -5.82 -2.17 6.13
C ALA A 8 -5.75 -2.10 7.66
N GLY A 9 -4.54 -2.05 8.19
CA GLY A 9 -4.30 -1.76 9.59
C GLY A 9 -4.54 -0.27 9.85
N LYS A 10 -4.08 0.20 11.00
CA LYS A 10 -4.37 1.57 11.43
C LYS A 10 -3.92 2.63 10.42
N LEU A 11 -2.71 2.50 9.90
CA LEU A 11 -2.19 3.47 8.93
C LEU A 11 -2.88 3.35 7.59
N GLY A 12 -3.02 2.13 7.06
CA GLY A 12 -3.66 1.90 5.77
C GLY A 12 -5.11 2.38 5.76
N PHE A 13 -5.83 2.14 6.83
CA PHE A 13 -7.19 2.64 7.00
C PHE A 13 -7.22 4.16 6.95
N SER A 14 -6.33 4.83 7.68
CA SER A 14 -6.28 6.31 7.71
C SER A 14 -5.95 6.90 6.34
N ILE A 15 -5.00 6.32 5.62
CA ILE A 15 -4.65 6.77 4.27
C ILE A 15 -5.82 6.55 3.32
N ALA A 16 -6.44 5.37 3.37
CA ALA A 16 -7.59 5.05 2.52
C ALA A 16 -8.74 6.03 2.76
N GLN A 17 -8.99 6.37 4.02
CA GLN A 17 -10.04 7.32 4.38
C GLN A 17 -9.78 8.70 3.78
N LEU A 18 -8.57 9.22 3.94
CA LEU A 18 -8.21 10.53 3.40
C LEU A 18 -8.34 10.56 1.88
N LEU A 19 -7.85 9.53 1.20
CA LEU A 19 -7.90 9.48 -0.25
C LEU A 19 -9.32 9.29 -0.78
N ALA A 20 -10.12 8.47 -0.12
CA ALA A 20 -11.52 8.28 -0.51
C ALA A 20 -12.34 9.57 -0.31
N GLU A 21 -12.11 10.29 0.78
CA GLU A 21 -12.76 11.58 1.04
C GLU A 21 -12.37 12.62 -0.01
N ASP A 22 -11.16 12.54 -0.54
CA ASP A 22 -10.66 13.42 -1.61
C ASP A 22 -11.03 12.90 -3.00
N GLN A 23 -11.92 11.92 -3.06
CA GLN A 23 -12.53 11.37 -4.27
C GLN A 23 -11.56 10.64 -5.21
N PHE A 24 -10.45 10.15 -4.70
CA PHE A 24 -9.62 9.20 -5.43
C PHE A 24 -10.29 7.84 -5.52
N ASP A 25 -10.01 7.12 -6.58
CA ASP A 25 -10.45 5.74 -6.76
C ASP A 25 -9.51 4.83 -5.97
N VAL A 26 -9.96 4.33 -4.83
CA VAL A 26 -9.12 3.60 -3.88
C VAL A 26 -9.46 2.12 -3.89
N VAL A 27 -8.42 1.30 -4.06
CA VAL A 27 -8.50 -0.16 -3.92
C VAL A 27 -7.62 -0.55 -2.73
N VAL A 28 -8.15 -1.35 -1.83
CA VAL A 28 -7.41 -1.83 -0.65
C VAL A 28 -7.24 -3.34 -0.75
N VAL A 29 -5.99 -3.81 -0.61
CA VAL A 29 -5.68 -5.23 -0.53
C VAL A 29 -5.33 -5.56 0.91
N GLU A 30 -6.04 -6.52 1.50
CA GLU A 30 -5.84 -6.92 2.88
C GLU A 30 -5.94 -8.43 3.01
N ILE A 31 -4.97 -9.04 3.69
CA ILE A 31 -4.93 -10.49 3.87
C ILE A 31 -5.88 -10.95 4.98
N ASP A 32 -6.15 -10.12 5.97
CA ASP A 32 -7.04 -10.44 7.07
C ASP A 32 -8.49 -10.17 6.70
N HIS A 33 -9.30 -11.21 6.76
CA HIS A 33 -10.72 -11.13 6.37
C HIS A 33 -11.49 -10.09 7.17
N LYS A 34 -11.25 -10.00 8.48
CA LYS A 34 -11.97 -9.07 9.35
C LYS A 34 -11.61 -7.62 9.04
N ARG A 35 -10.33 -7.33 8.84
CA ARG A 35 -9.87 -5.98 8.48
C ARG A 35 -10.41 -5.56 7.12
N LYS A 36 -10.43 -6.49 6.18
CA LYS A 36 -10.99 -6.26 4.85
C LYS A 36 -12.47 -5.89 4.94
N ASP A 37 -13.25 -6.63 5.73
CA ASP A 37 -14.67 -6.35 5.91
C ASP A 37 -14.91 -5.01 6.61
N VAL A 38 -14.12 -4.67 7.62
CA VAL A 38 -14.25 -3.39 8.33
C VAL A 38 -14.05 -2.23 7.37
N ILE A 39 -12.98 -2.25 6.58
CA ILE A 39 -12.70 -1.14 5.67
C ILE A 39 -13.73 -1.06 4.54
N GLN A 40 -14.15 -2.20 4.01
CA GLN A 40 -15.17 -2.25 2.97
C GLN A 40 -16.51 -1.68 3.43
N ASN A 41 -16.88 -1.94 4.67
CA ASN A 41 -18.16 -1.49 5.23
C ASN A 41 -18.12 -0.07 5.77
N THR A 42 -16.95 0.51 5.93
CA THR A 42 -16.77 1.82 6.54
C THR A 42 -16.45 2.91 5.53
N LEU A 43 -15.66 2.59 4.50
CA LEU A 43 -15.17 3.56 3.52
C LEU A 43 -15.69 3.26 2.12
N ASP A 44 -15.73 4.29 1.29
CA ASP A 44 -16.05 4.15 -0.14
C ASP A 44 -14.82 3.71 -0.90
N VAL A 45 -14.45 2.45 -0.73
CA VAL A 45 -13.29 1.83 -1.38
C VAL A 45 -13.67 0.43 -1.88
N LEU A 46 -12.94 -0.04 -2.88
CA LEU A 46 -12.99 -1.44 -3.26
C LEU A 46 -11.99 -2.21 -2.39
N ALA A 47 -12.46 -3.15 -1.60
CA ALA A 47 -11.59 -3.97 -0.76
C ALA A 47 -11.48 -5.38 -1.33
N ILE A 48 -10.24 -5.85 -1.46
CA ILE A 48 -9.92 -7.16 -1.98
C ILE A 48 -9.15 -7.93 -0.91
N GLU A 49 -9.64 -9.11 -0.59
CA GLU A 49 -8.95 -10.01 0.33
C GLU A 49 -7.85 -10.75 -0.43
N GLY A 50 -6.61 -10.64 0.02
CA GLY A 50 -5.50 -11.30 -0.64
C GLY A 50 -4.15 -10.93 -0.05
N ASN A 51 -3.15 -11.70 -0.45
CA ASN A 51 -1.76 -11.47 -0.07
C ASN A 51 -1.09 -10.57 -1.10
N SER A 52 -0.67 -9.39 -0.70
CA SER A 52 -0.04 -8.43 -1.60
C SER A 52 1.34 -8.87 -2.12
N CYS A 53 1.93 -9.90 -1.54
CA CYS A 53 3.17 -10.50 -2.05
C CYS A 53 2.93 -11.60 -3.07
N ASN A 54 1.68 -11.97 -3.31
CA ASN A 54 1.36 -13.05 -4.23
C ASN A 54 1.16 -12.51 -5.65
N PRO A 55 1.86 -13.05 -6.67
CA PRO A 55 1.68 -12.61 -8.06
C PRO A 55 0.23 -12.69 -8.54
N THR A 56 -0.54 -13.65 -8.05
CA THR A 56 -1.94 -13.80 -8.45
C THR A 56 -2.81 -12.61 -8.04
N THR A 57 -2.44 -11.91 -6.97
CA THR A 57 -3.12 -10.69 -6.55
C THR A 57 -3.03 -9.61 -7.63
N PHE A 58 -1.89 -9.50 -8.28
CA PHE A 58 -1.65 -8.52 -9.34
C PHE A 58 -2.21 -8.93 -10.70
N ALA A 59 -2.74 -10.15 -10.81
CA ALA A 59 -3.47 -10.56 -12.00
C ALA A 59 -4.85 -9.87 -12.09
N ASP A 60 -5.36 -9.36 -10.97
CA ASP A 60 -6.60 -8.60 -10.94
C ASP A 60 -6.39 -7.23 -11.61
N PRO A 61 -7.14 -6.91 -12.69
CA PRO A 61 -6.98 -5.62 -13.39
C PRO A 61 -7.26 -4.42 -12.50
N ASP A 62 -8.11 -4.55 -11.49
CA ASP A 62 -8.38 -3.46 -10.55
C ASP A 62 -7.14 -3.06 -9.77
N ILE A 63 -6.18 -3.96 -9.66
CA ILE A 63 -4.91 -3.70 -8.98
C ILE A 63 -3.83 -3.30 -10.00
N SER A 64 -3.62 -4.13 -11.02
CA SER A 64 -2.51 -3.94 -11.96
C SER A 64 -2.66 -2.69 -12.85
N ALA A 65 -3.88 -2.24 -13.08
CA ALA A 65 -4.13 -1.02 -13.85
C ALA A 65 -4.06 0.26 -13.02
N SER A 66 -3.65 0.17 -11.76
CA SER A 66 -3.56 1.32 -10.87
C SER A 66 -2.35 2.18 -11.16
N ASP A 67 -2.41 3.45 -10.77
CA ASP A 67 -1.35 4.42 -11.01
C ASP A 67 -0.30 4.42 -9.91
N VAL A 68 -0.74 4.19 -8.67
CA VAL A 68 0.10 4.26 -7.48
C VAL A 68 -0.22 3.09 -6.56
N LEU A 69 0.80 2.52 -5.96
CA LEU A 69 0.62 1.54 -4.87
C LEU A 69 1.34 2.03 -3.62
N ILE A 70 0.64 2.01 -2.50
CA ILE A 70 1.17 2.34 -1.18
C ILE A 70 1.14 1.07 -0.33
N ALA A 71 2.31 0.55 0.03
CA ALA A 71 2.42 -0.62 0.88
C ALA A 71 2.66 -0.19 2.33
N CYS A 72 1.69 -0.45 3.20
CA CYS A 72 1.70 0.02 4.58
C CYS A 72 1.23 -1.05 5.57
N THR A 73 1.67 -2.29 5.36
CA THR A 73 1.48 -3.37 6.33
C THR A 73 2.43 -3.19 7.52
N ASP A 74 2.31 -4.04 8.52
CA ASP A 74 3.18 -4.00 9.68
C ASP A 74 4.59 -4.55 9.42
N SER A 75 4.84 -5.14 8.26
CA SER A 75 6.10 -5.76 7.90
C SER A 75 6.82 -4.95 6.82
N ASP A 76 8.01 -4.45 7.14
CA ASP A 76 8.86 -3.77 6.16
C ASP A 76 9.18 -4.67 4.97
N GLU A 77 9.46 -5.95 5.23
CA GLU A 77 9.79 -6.92 4.18
C GLU A 77 8.61 -7.13 3.24
N VAL A 78 7.41 -7.28 3.77
CA VAL A 78 6.19 -7.41 2.96
C VAL A 78 5.98 -6.14 2.14
N ASN A 79 6.20 -4.97 2.73
CA ASN A 79 6.03 -3.70 2.03
C ASN A 79 7.01 -3.57 0.85
N MET A 80 8.27 -3.97 1.06
CA MET A 80 9.26 -3.96 -0.02
C MET A 80 8.92 -4.93 -1.13
N VAL A 81 8.58 -6.17 -0.78
CA VAL A 81 8.22 -7.20 -1.77
C VAL A 81 6.98 -6.80 -2.55
N THR A 82 5.98 -6.25 -1.86
CA THR A 82 4.76 -5.76 -2.51
C THR A 82 5.06 -4.69 -3.55
N CYS A 83 5.94 -3.73 -3.22
CA CYS A 83 6.32 -2.68 -4.17
C CYS A 83 7.09 -3.24 -5.37
N LEU A 84 7.99 -4.19 -5.15
CA LEU A 84 8.70 -4.85 -6.25
C LEU A 84 7.72 -5.61 -7.16
N MET A 85 6.76 -6.31 -6.57
CA MET A 85 5.72 -7.02 -7.29
C MET A 85 4.88 -6.06 -8.14
N ALA A 86 4.50 -4.93 -7.55
CA ALA A 86 3.73 -3.89 -8.22
C ALA A 86 4.49 -3.33 -9.43
N LYS A 87 5.77 -3.03 -9.27
CA LYS A 87 6.62 -2.56 -10.35
C LYS A 87 6.68 -3.57 -11.50
N ASN A 88 6.86 -4.86 -11.17
CA ASN A 88 6.92 -5.90 -12.18
C ASN A 88 5.62 -6.04 -12.98
N HIS A 89 4.49 -5.65 -12.41
CA HIS A 89 3.18 -5.71 -13.06
C HIS A 89 2.76 -4.37 -13.69
N GLY A 90 3.66 -3.39 -13.75
CA GLY A 90 3.45 -2.16 -14.51
C GLY A 90 2.94 -0.97 -13.73
N ILE A 91 2.82 -1.06 -12.42
CA ILE A 91 2.46 0.10 -11.59
C ILE A 91 3.66 1.05 -11.52
N LYS A 92 3.47 2.29 -11.96
CA LYS A 92 4.59 3.22 -12.14
C LYS A 92 5.14 3.79 -10.83
N HIS A 93 4.26 4.06 -9.87
CA HIS A 93 4.64 4.71 -8.63
C HIS A 93 4.35 3.81 -7.45
N THR A 94 5.37 3.52 -6.65
CA THR A 94 5.24 2.68 -5.48
C THR A 94 5.86 3.37 -4.27
N VAL A 95 5.18 3.27 -3.14
CA VAL A 95 5.63 3.82 -1.86
C VAL A 95 5.54 2.73 -0.82
N ALA A 96 6.62 2.47 -0.11
CA ALA A 96 6.64 1.48 0.96
C ALA A 96 6.86 2.16 2.31
N ARG A 97 6.04 1.80 3.29
CA ARG A 97 6.28 2.14 4.69
C ARG A 97 7.47 1.34 5.18
N ILE A 98 8.50 2.02 5.65
CA ILE A 98 9.72 1.39 6.19
C ILE A 98 9.97 1.96 7.58
N ARG A 99 9.98 1.09 8.58
CA ARG A 99 10.30 1.46 9.96
C ARG A 99 11.78 1.31 10.27
N ASN A 100 12.42 0.33 9.62
CA ASN A 100 13.83 0.05 9.85
C ASN A 100 14.69 1.00 8.99
N VAL A 101 15.42 1.88 9.64
CA VAL A 101 16.28 2.88 8.97
C VAL A 101 17.31 2.25 8.05
N ASP A 102 17.85 1.10 8.43
CA ASP A 102 18.88 0.42 7.63
C ASP A 102 18.35 0.01 6.26
N TYR A 103 17.08 -0.40 6.18
CA TYR A 103 16.45 -0.70 4.90
C TYR A 103 16.33 0.53 4.02
N ALA A 104 15.96 1.66 4.60
CA ALA A 104 15.81 2.90 3.85
C ALA A 104 17.12 3.38 3.24
N ILE A 105 18.25 3.15 3.92
CA ILE A 105 19.58 3.58 3.48
C ILE A 105 20.16 2.67 2.41
N HIS A 106 19.91 1.36 2.50
CA HIS A 106 20.53 0.34 1.65
C HIS A 106 19.61 -0.29 0.63
N SER A 107 18.43 0.27 0.42
CA SER A 107 17.41 -0.34 -0.44
C SER A 107 17.66 -0.13 -1.93
N PRO A 108 17.09 -1.00 -2.78
CA PRO A 108 17.11 -0.79 -4.23
C PRO A 108 16.43 0.51 -4.64
N GLU A 109 16.97 1.20 -5.64
CA GLU A 109 16.42 2.46 -6.14
C GLU A 109 15.07 2.34 -6.82
N THR A 110 14.67 1.11 -7.17
CA THR A 110 13.38 0.85 -7.84
C THR A 110 12.17 1.02 -6.94
N VAL A 111 12.37 1.22 -5.63
CA VAL A 111 11.30 1.35 -4.64
C VAL A 111 11.47 2.65 -3.88
N SER A 112 10.38 3.40 -3.75
CA SER A 112 10.34 4.61 -2.91
C SER A 112 9.93 4.23 -1.49
N TYR A 113 10.61 4.82 -0.50
CA TYR A 113 10.39 4.50 0.91
C TYR A 113 9.94 5.73 1.68
N THR A 114 9.08 5.50 2.66
CA THR A 114 8.61 6.54 3.57
C THR A 114 8.91 6.12 5.01
N HIS A 115 9.63 6.99 5.74
CA HIS A 115 9.90 6.81 7.16
C HIS A 115 8.76 7.38 7.98
N LEU A 116 8.09 6.53 8.73
CA LEU A 116 6.94 6.93 9.52
C LEU A 116 7.29 6.92 11.01
N ARG A 117 8.04 7.92 11.43
CA ARG A 117 8.33 8.18 12.83
C ARG A 117 7.69 9.50 13.25
N ALA A 118 7.20 9.56 14.47
CA ALA A 118 6.51 10.74 14.97
C ALA A 118 7.36 12.01 14.90
N HIS A 119 8.66 11.91 15.13
CA HIS A 119 9.58 13.05 15.12
C HIS A 119 10.14 13.40 13.75
N GLU A 120 9.79 12.67 12.72
CA GLU A 120 10.27 12.87 11.35
C GLU A 120 9.18 13.39 10.42
N THR A 121 8.12 13.94 10.96
CA THR A 121 6.98 14.39 10.18
C THR A 121 7.38 15.39 9.11
N GLY A 122 6.89 15.19 7.91
CA GLY A 122 7.10 16.08 6.79
C GLY A 122 8.42 15.94 6.07
N ARG A 123 9.30 15.05 6.49
CA ARG A 123 10.63 14.90 5.91
C ARG A 123 10.75 13.79 4.87
N ASN A 124 9.99 12.74 5.01
CA ASN A 124 10.17 11.50 4.27
C ASN A 124 9.05 11.23 3.27
N LEU A 125 8.35 12.25 2.91
CA LEU A 125 7.21 12.12 2.01
C LEU A 125 7.52 12.53 0.58
#